data_4aa63552fd0acb64bc40cf602e5b1aa2
#
_entry.id   4aa63552fd0acb64bc40cf602e5b1aa2
#
_cell.length_a   1.000
_cell.length_b   1.000
_cell.length_c   1.000
_cell.angle_alpha   90.00
_cell.angle_beta   90.00
_cell.angle_gamma   90.00
#
_symmetry.space_group_name_H-M   'P 1'
#
loop_
_entity.id
_entity.type
_entity.pdbx_description
1 polymer ?
#
loop_
_entity_poly.entity_id
_entity_poly.type
_entity_poly.pdbx_seq_one_letter_code
_entity_poly.pdbx_strand_id
1 'polypeptide(L)'
;MRIGFLNPQGNFDPTDSHWTEHPDFGGQLVYVKEVGLALARLGIEVDILTRRIKDPDWPEFSEPVTHYDSERERLRIVRIPCGGDSFLAKEALWPHLREWVTGIMRFYDNRLPDFFTSHYADGGYAGVVLKQESSSGFTFTGHSLGAQKLDKLDMNPANSKSLDARFHFSRRIAAERLSMREASRIITSTGQERMEQYAHPLYASAVESGDDERFAVIPPGVNTRIFGAEPGPVDEAVTASLTERLPDLERPRIVISSRLDEKKNILGAVRAYCDSPVLRQRARLALYLRDVNDPFEQIKNLPPGERSVLEPILHLIDSSGARSYVDFVNATSQQVLAASYRFFAQRASVFVLSSLYEPFGLAPIEAGACGLAVVATRNGGPSEIFADGSGVLVDPANPAAIAEGIARALADQGDYAERIRQRVRSTYTWERTAESYLAVIEAGRRNTNTMRSNSIELDASVQLKRYLARRGE
;
A
#
# COMPACT_ATOMS: atom_id res chain seq x y z
N MET A 1 -7.20 -23.54 13.39
CA MET A 1 -6.43 -23.42 12.14
C MET A 1 -5.33 -22.39 12.36
N ARG A 2 -4.11 -22.72 11.93
CA ARG A 2 -2.96 -21.82 11.97
C ARG A 2 -2.50 -21.45 10.56
N ILE A 3 -2.26 -20.16 10.31
CA ILE A 3 -1.79 -19.63 9.04
C ILE A 3 -0.43 -18.96 9.25
N GLY A 4 0.56 -19.33 8.42
CA GLY A 4 1.87 -18.70 8.39
C GLY A 4 1.97 -17.63 7.30
N PHE A 5 2.37 -16.42 7.65
CA PHE A 5 2.64 -15.34 6.71
C PHE A 5 4.13 -15.32 6.37
N LEU A 6 4.50 -15.63 5.15
CA LEU A 6 5.88 -15.66 4.70
C LEU A 6 6.33 -14.26 4.27
N ASN A 7 7.09 -13.61 5.14
CA ASN A 7 7.54 -12.24 4.93
C ASN A 7 8.99 -12.07 5.39
N PRO A 8 9.98 -12.69 4.72
CA PRO A 8 11.38 -12.61 5.12
C PRO A 8 11.95 -11.20 5.06
N GLN A 9 11.44 -10.39 4.14
CA GLN A 9 11.78 -8.98 3.97
C GLN A 9 10.91 -8.09 4.86
N GLY A 10 11.53 -7.08 5.47
CA GLY A 10 10.86 -6.13 6.37
C GLY A 10 10.55 -6.77 7.72
N ASN A 11 10.67 -6.01 8.76
CA ASN A 11 10.57 -6.54 10.11
C ASN A 11 9.35 -5.99 10.83
N PHE A 12 8.84 -6.79 11.74
CA PHE A 12 7.67 -6.51 12.54
C PHE A 12 8.06 -6.50 14.01
N ASP A 13 7.53 -5.57 14.78
CA ASP A 13 7.58 -5.50 16.22
C ASP A 13 6.27 -4.92 16.77
N PRO A 14 6.03 -4.98 18.09
CA PRO A 14 4.76 -4.50 18.66
C PRO A 14 4.46 -3.01 18.44
N THR A 15 5.48 -2.21 18.16
CA THR A 15 5.40 -0.74 18.02
C THR A 15 5.51 -0.24 16.58
N ASP A 16 5.67 -1.16 15.60
CA ASP A 16 5.84 -0.82 14.17
C ASP A 16 7.07 0.08 13.91
N SER A 17 8.17 -0.20 14.58
CA SER A 17 9.41 0.58 14.50
C SER A 17 9.92 0.70 13.07
N HIS A 18 10.48 1.86 12.74
CA HIS A 18 11.12 2.18 11.45
C HIS A 18 10.22 2.18 10.20
N TRP A 19 8.92 1.92 10.33
CA TRP A 19 8.03 1.79 9.15
C TRP A 19 7.86 3.08 8.36
N THR A 20 8.08 4.22 8.96
CA THR A 20 7.99 5.54 8.30
C THR A 20 9.33 6.08 7.85
N GLU A 21 10.44 5.51 8.30
CA GLU A 21 11.79 6.05 8.18
C GLU A 21 12.67 5.23 7.21
N HIS A 22 12.51 3.90 7.22
CA HIS A 22 13.39 3.03 6.45
C HIS A 22 12.79 2.66 5.09
N PRO A 23 13.57 2.76 3.98
CA PRO A 23 13.06 2.53 2.61
C PRO A 23 12.65 1.07 2.33
N ASP A 24 13.11 0.10 3.10
CA ASP A 24 12.71 -1.30 2.97
C ASP A 24 11.43 -1.63 3.74
N PHE A 25 10.94 -0.72 4.58
CA PHE A 25 9.69 -0.83 5.29
C PHE A 25 8.63 0.03 4.61
N GLY A 26 7.50 -0.56 4.26
CA GLY A 26 6.50 0.14 3.45
C GLY A 26 5.08 -0.39 3.66
N GLY A 27 4.17 0.03 2.79
CA GLY A 27 2.75 -0.33 2.86
C GLY A 27 2.46 -1.83 2.89
N GLN A 28 3.37 -2.66 2.37
CA GLN A 28 3.29 -4.11 2.48
C GLN A 28 3.25 -4.58 3.95
N LEU A 29 4.07 -3.99 4.84
CA LEU A 29 4.10 -4.41 6.26
C LEU A 29 2.77 -4.06 6.94
N VAL A 30 2.23 -2.88 6.66
CA VAL A 30 0.90 -2.48 7.13
C VAL A 30 -0.15 -3.48 6.64
N TYR A 31 -0.11 -3.86 5.37
CA TYR A 31 -1.03 -4.83 4.79
C TYR A 31 -0.95 -6.19 5.50
N VAL A 32 0.25 -6.75 5.66
CA VAL A 32 0.50 -8.05 6.32
C VAL A 32 0.02 -8.02 7.77
N LYS A 33 0.34 -6.96 8.52
CA LYS A 33 -0.10 -6.76 9.90
C LYS A 33 -1.61 -6.72 10.00
N GLU A 34 -2.25 -5.85 9.23
CA GLU A 34 -3.69 -5.61 9.35
C GLU A 34 -4.51 -6.85 8.94
N VAL A 35 -4.10 -7.57 7.87
CA VAL A 35 -4.72 -8.85 7.51
C VAL A 35 -4.52 -9.89 8.61
N GLY A 36 -3.30 -9.96 9.19
CA GLY A 36 -3.00 -10.86 10.30
C GLY A 36 -3.86 -10.59 11.53
N LEU A 37 -3.97 -9.32 11.93
CA LEU A 37 -4.82 -8.90 13.04
C LEU A 37 -6.32 -9.20 12.78
N ALA A 38 -6.78 -8.95 11.57
CA ALA A 38 -8.18 -9.21 11.22
C ALA A 38 -8.50 -10.72 11.21
N LEU A 39 -7.60 -11.56 10.69
CA LEU A 39 -7.73 -13.03 10.78
C LEU A 39 -7.72 -13.53 12.23
N ALA A 40 -6.86 -12.95 13.09
CA ALA A 40 -6.82 -13.30 14.50
C ALA A 40 -8.15 -12.99 15.20
N ARG A 41 -8.81 -11.86 14.86
CA ARG A 41 -10.16 -11.52 15.34
C ARG A 41 -11.24 -12.49 14.87
N LEU A 42 -11.06 -13.10 13.70
CA LEU A 42 -11.92 -14.20 13.21
C LEU A 42 -11.65 -15.55 13.90
N GLY A 43 -10.75 -15.59 14.88
CA GLY A 43 -10.42 -16.80 15.64
C GLY A 43 -9.33 -17.68 15.04
N ILE A 44 -8.60 -17.19 14.04
CA ILE A 44 -7.52 -17.89 13.37
C ILE A 44 -6.20 -17.63 14.13
N GLU A 45 -5.37 -18.67 14.32
CA GLU A 45 -4.01 -18.50 14.79
C GLU A 45 -3.12 -18.02 13.63
N VAL A 46 -2.41 -16.93 13.84
CA VAL A 46 -1.57 -16.31 12.79
C VAL A 46 -0.13 -16.20 13.28
N ASP A 47 0.81 -16.67 12.48
CA ASP A 47 2.24 -16.47 12.68
C ASP A 47 2.81 -15.61 11.55
N ILE A 48 3.20 -14.37 11.84
CA ILE A 48 3.96 -13.54 10.89
C ILE A 48 5.42 -13.98 10.98
N LEU A 49 5.87 -14.70 9.95
CA LEU A 49 7.22 -15.24 9.86
C LEU A 49 8.12 -14.21 9.18
N THR A 50 9.15 -13.76 9.89
CA THR A 50 10.12 -12.78 9.40
C THR A 50 11.54 -13.18 9.77
N ARG A 51 12.52 -12.40 9.37
CA ARG A 51 13.91 -12.64 9.68
C ARG A 51 14.27 -12.16 11.10
N ARG A 52 15.01 -12.97 11.84
CA ARG A 52 15.62 -12.55 13.12
C ARG A 52 16.87 -11.72 12.85
N ILE A 53 17.00 -10.62 13.57
CA ILE A 53 18.18 -9.73 13.57
C ILE A 53 18.65 -9.57 15.01
N LYS A 54 19.94 -9.73 15.28
CA LYS A 54 20.56 -9.50 16.58
C LYS A 54 21.59 -8.36 16.54
N ASP A 55 21.43 -7.51 15.57
CA ASP A 55 22.24 -6.33 15.38
C ASP A 55 21.93 -5.31 16.49
N PRO A 56 22.96 -4.74 17.17
CA PRO A 56 22.75 -3.72 18.20
C PRO A 56 21.97 -2.48 17.72
N ASP A 57 22.06 -2.14 16.44
CA ASP A 57 21.30 -1.03 15.84
C ASP A 57 19.82 -1.34 15.63
N TRP A 58 19.41 -2.63 15.81
CA TRP A 58 18.05 -3.13 15.59
C TRP A 58 17.57 -4.03 16.72
N PRO A 59 17.63 -3.58 18.00
CA PRO A 59 17.40 -4.42 19.17
C PRO A 59 15.99 -5.00 19.25
N GLU A 60 14.97 -4.31 18.71
CA GLU A 60 13.56 -4.72 18.68
C GLU A 60 13.30 -6.00 17.85
N PHE A 61 14.24 -6.40 16.99
CA PHE A 61 14.12 -7.59 16.15
C PHE A 61 14.91 -8.80 16.66
N SER A 62 15.51 -8.68 17.87
CA SER A 62 16.39 -9.72 18.44
C SER A 62 15.63 -10.88 19.07
N GLU A 63 14.45 -10.62 19.66
CA GLU A 63 13.64 -11.64 20.31
C GLU A 63 13.02 -12.61 19.30
N PRO A 64 13.07 -13.94 19.54
CA PRO A 64 12.57 -14.92 18.58
C PRO A 64 11.05 -14.87 18.36
N VAL A 65 10.29 -14.52 19.39
CA VAL A 65 8.82 -14.43 19.32
C VAL A 65 8.33 -13.22 20.10
N THR A 66 7.54 -12.38 19.45
CA THR A 66 6.83 -11.26 20.10
C THR A 66 5.36 -11.25 19.63
N HIS A 67 4.54 -10.36 20.21
CA HIS A 67 3.11 -10.29 19.98
C HIS A 67 2.65 -8.85 19.82
N TYR A 68 1.58 -8.63 19.06
CA TYR A 68 0.80 -7.40 19.17
C TYR A 68 -0.16 -7.51 20.35
N ASP A 69 -0.20 -6.52 21.22
CA ASP A 69 -0.99 -6.55 22.46
C ASP A 69 -2.49 -6.74 22.21
N SER A 70 -3.00 -6.20 21.10
CA SER A 70 -4.42 -6.29 20.75
C SER A 70 -4.92 -7.70 20.42
N GLU A 71 -4.02 -8.60 19.97
CA GLU A 71 -4.37 -9.97 19.54
C GLU A 71 -3.31 -10.98 20.04
N ARG A 72 -2.82 -10.79 21.24
CA ARG A 72 -1.68 -11.51 21.82
C ARG A 72 -1.84 -13.03 21.85
N GLU A 73 -3.07 -13.51 22.01
CA GLU A 73 -3.33 -14.94 22.10
C GLU A 73 -3.29 -15.65 20.74
N ARG A 74 -3.56 -14.92 19.65
CA ARG A 74 -3.79 -15.52 18.34
C ARG A 74 -2.80 -15.05 17.27
N LEU A 75 -2.11 -13.95 17.45
CA LEU A 75 -1.14 -13.44 16.49
C LEU A 75 0.27 -13.36 17.11
N ARG A 76 1.23 -14.06 16.50
CA ARG A 76 2.64 -14.02 16.88
C ARG A 76 3.49 -13.45 15.75
N ILE A 77 4.52 -12.72 16.12
CA ILE A 77 5.63 -12.37 15.23
C ILE A 77 6.73 -13.38 15.52
N VAL A 78 7.03 -14.25 14.57
CA VAL A 78 8.03 -15.31 14.71
C VAL A 78 9.24 -14.96 13.85
N ARG A 79 10.40 -14.80 14.48
CA ARG A 79 11.64 -14.40 13.81
C ARG A 79 12.57 -15.58 13.65
N ILE A 80 12.86 -15.93 12.43
CA ILE A 80 13.70 -17.09 12.04
C ILE A 80 15.08 -16.57 11.63
N PRO A 81 16.17 -17.09 12.20
CA PRO A 81 17.53 -16.67 11.82
C PRO A 81 17.89 -17.16 10.42
N CYS A 82 18.56 -16.32 9.66
CA CYS A 82 19.25 -16.67 8.41
C CYS A 82 20.23 -15.56 8.02
N GLY A 83 21.29 -15.90 7.30
CA GLY A 83 22.26 -14.93 6.77
C GLY A 83 23.02 -14.11 7.83
N GLY A 84 23.23 -14.70 9.00
CA GLY A 84 23.92 -14.02 10.11
C GLY A 84 23.01 -13.12 10.96
N ASP A 85 23.62 -12.37 11.89
CA ASP A 85 22.90 -11.59 12.89
C ASP A 85 22.66 -10.12 12.50
N SER A 86 23.43 -9.56 11.56
CA SER A 86 23.29 -8.16 11.12
C SER A 86 22.08 -7.91 10.23
N PHE A 87 21.63 -6.67 10.16
CA PHE A 87 20.62 -6.26 9.19
C PHE A 87 21.07 -6.56 7.73
N LEU A 88 20.17 -7.06 6.93
CA LEU A 88 20.38 -7.27 5.48
C LEU A 88 19.32 -6.53 4.69
N ALA A 89 19.77 -5.73 3.72
CA ALA A 89 18.87 -5.16 2.73
C ALA A 89 18.17 -6.26 1.94
N LYS A 90 16.99 -6.00 1.41
CA LYS A 90 16.16 -6.99 0.70
C LYS A 90 16.87 -7.68 -0.47
N GLU A 91 17.72 -6.96 -1.17
CA GLU A 91 18.49 -7.52 -2.29
C GLU A 91 19.55 -8.55 -1.82
N ALA A 92 20.00 -8.47 -0.56
CA ALA A 92 20.98 -9.38 0.02
C ALA A 92 20.35 -10.65 0.63
N LEU A 93 19.02 -10.75 0.74
CA LEU A 93 18.34 -11.92 1.34
C LEU A 93 18.31 -13.16 0.44
N TRP A 94 18.41 -13.03 -0.87
CA TRP A 94 18.23 -14.12 -1.82
C TRP A 94 19.05 -15.40 -1.53
N PRO A 95 20.35 -15.33 -1.18
CA PRO A 95 21.14 -16.53 -0.88
C PRO A 95 20.68 -17.27 0.37
N HIS A 96 19.98 -16.59 1.28
CA HIS A 96 19.64 -17.06 2.62
C HIS A 96 18.20 -17.58 2.75
N LEU A 97 17.37 -17.49 1.69
CA LEU A 97 15.96 -17.87 1.76
C LEU A 97 15.75 -19.38 2.00
N ARG A 98 16.61 -20.25 1.47
CA ARG A 98 16.54 -21.68 1.77
C ARG A 98 16.92 -22.00 3.21
N GLU A 99 17.94 -21.34 3.75
CA GLU A 99 18.31 -21.42 5.15
C GLU A 99 17.13 -20.99 6.04
N TRP A 100 16.47 -19.88 5.69
CA TRP A 100 15.30 -19.36 6.39
C TRP A 100 14.15 -20.38 6.41
N VAL A 101 13.83 -21.02 5.28
CA VAL A 101 12.81 -22.08 5.17
C VAL A 101 13.17 -23.28 6.04
N THR A 102 14.43 -23.72 6.01
CA THR A 102 14.90 -24.80 6.89
C THR A 102 14.73 -24.41 8.38
N GLY A 103 14.98 -23.15 8.71
CA GLY A 103 14.74 -22.60 10.05
C GLY A 103 13.26 -22.63 10.45
N ILE A 104 12.34 -22.32 9.54
CA ILE A 104 10.89 -22.45 9.75
C ILE A 104 10.52 -23.90 10.08
N MET A 105 10.95 -24.86 9.27
CA MET A 105 10.65 -26.28 9.50
C MET A 105 11.16 -26.75 10.87
N ARG A 106 12.34 -26.33 11.29
CA ARG A 106 12.90 -26.63 12.63
C ARG A 106 12.10 -25.95 13.76
N PHE A 107 11.70 -24.70 13.58
CA PHE A 107 10.92 -23.96 14.59
C PHE A 107 9.61 -24.66 14.92
N TYR A 108 8.96 -25.23 13.93
CA TYR A 108 7.71 -25.97 14.10
C TYR A 108 7.89 -27.45 14.41
N ASP A 109 9.11 -27.94 14.51
CA ASP A 109 9.39 -29.38 14.65
C ASP A 109 8.61 -30.22 13.63
N ASN A 110 8.62 -29.80 12.37
CA ASN A 110 7.86 -30.33 11.23
C ASN A 110 6.31 -30.34 11.40
N ARG A 111 5.75 -29.74 12.45
CA ARG A 111 4.32 -29.53 12.65
C ARG A 111 3.90 -28.15 12.13
N LEU A 112 4.07 -27.94 10.84
CA LEU A 112 3.88 -26.68 10.15
C LEU A 112 2.47 -26.12 10.30
N PRO A 113 2.26 -24.78 10.11
CA PRO A 113 0.94 -24.19 9.91
C PRO A 113 0.11 -24.94 8.85
N ASP A 114 -1.21 -24.90 9.02
CA ASP A 114 -2.15 -25.56 8.11
C ASP A 114 -2.06 -25.04 6.67
N PHE A 115 -1.62 -23.79 6.52
CA PHE A 115 -1.49 -23.12 5.23
C PHE A 115 -0.58 -21.89 5.35
N PHE A 116 -0.04 -21.44 4.21
CA PHE A 116 0.78 -20.23 4.17
C PHE A 116 0.18 -19.17 3.24
N THR A 117 0.44 -17.91 3.55
CA THR A 117 0.30 -16.81 2.60
C THR A 117 1.64 -16.13 2.42
N SER A 118 2.03 -15.89 1.18
CA SER A 118 3.34 -15.34 0.86
C SER A 118 3.22 -13.95 0.26
N HIS A 119 4.13 -13.08 0.67
CA HIS A 119 4.12 -11.68 0.31
C HIS A 119 5.46 -11.29 -0.32
N TYR A 120 5.40 -10.59 -1.46
CA TYR A 120 6.57 -10.23 -2.26
C TYR A 120 7.26 -11.44 -2.92
N ALA A 121 8.24 -11.18 -3.78
CA ALA A 121 8.95 -12.20 -4.53
C ALA A 121 9.75 -13.18 -3.67
N ASP A 122 10.38 -12.69 -2.61
CA ASP A 122 11.17 -13.45 -1.65
C ASP A 122 10.30 -14.35 -0.76
N GLY A 123 9.19 -13.82 -0.24
CA GLY A 123 8.17 -14.62 0.47
C GLY A 123 7.53 -15.66 -0.46
N GLY A 124 7.25 -15.29 -1.71
CA GLY A 124 6.74 -16.20 -2.73
C GLY A 124 7.69 -17.36 -3.00
N TYR A 125 8.98 -17.08 -3.17
CA TYR A 125 9.99 -18.13 -3.34
C TYR A 125 10.12 -19.03 -2.11
N ALA A 126 10.06 -18.46 -0.91
CA ALA A 126 10.03 -19.24 0.32
C ALA A 126 8.82 -20.20 0.36
N GLY A 127 7.65 -19.75 -0.10
CA GLY A 127 6.46 -20.59 -0.28
C GLY A 127 6.68 -21.74 -1.26
N VAL A 128 7.37 -21.51 -2.37
CA VAL A 128 7.76 -22.55 -3.35
C VAL A 128 8.68 -23.59 -2.71
N VAL A 129 9.70 -23.15 -1.97
CA VAL A 129 10.63 -24.06 -1.27
C VAL A 129 9.89 -24.86 -0.19
N LEU A 130 9.05 -24.23 0.64
CA LEU A 130 8.22 -24.93 1.62
C LEU A 130 7.31 -25.98 0.98
N LYS A 131 6.67 -25.66 -0.13
CA LYS A 131 5.85 -26.60 -0.88
C LYS A 131 6.65 -27.80 -1.37
N GLN A 132 7.88 -27.58 -1.85
CA GLN A 132 8.78 -28.66 -2.29
C GLN A 132 9.17 -29.58 -1.13
N GLU A 133 9.51 -29.02 0.02
CA GLU A 133 10.06 -29.77 1.17
C GLU A 133 8.96 -30.43 2.04
N SER A 134 7.73 -29.87 2.04
CA SER A 134 6.67 -30.28 2.98
C SER A 134 5.30 -30.50 2.35
N SER A 135 5.12 -30.25 1.07
CA SER A 135 3.83 -30.24 0.37
C SER A 135 2.81 -29.22 0.92
N SER A 136 3.25 -28.23 1.69
CA SER A 136 2.39 -27.18 2.23
C SER A 136 1.86 -26.26 1.14
N GLY A 137 0.55 -25.94 1.18
CA GLY A 137 -0.06 -24.99 0.26
C GLY A 137 0.22 -23.53 0.64
N PHE A 138 0.21 -22.64 -0.36
CA PHE A 138 0.36 -21.23 -0.12
C PHE A 138 -0.38 -20.36 -1.16
N THR A 139 -0.73 -19.12 -0.78
CA THR A 139 -1.14 -18.06 -1.69
C THR A 139 0.03 -17.11 -1.97
N PHE A 140 -0.03 -16.39 -3.09
CA PHE A 140 0.97 -15.40 -3.48
C PHE A 140 0.35 -14.02 -3.68
N THR A 141 0.87 -13.01 -2.98
CA THR A 141 0.53 -11.59 -3.16
C THR A 141 1.79 -10.83 -3.55
N GLY A 142 1.83 -10.31 -4.79
CA GLY A 142 3.04 -9.68 -5.33
C GLY A 142 3.36 -8.31 -4.71
N HIS A 143 2.35 -7.53 -4.31
CA HIS A 143 2.39 -6.13 -3.85
C HIS A 143 3.03 -5.16 -4.85
N SER A 144 4.15 -5.51 -5.39
CA SER A 144 4.89 -4.82 -6.45
C SER A 144 5.68 -5.85 -7.22
N LEU A 145 5.52 -5.90 -8.51
CA LEU A 145 6.19 -6.90 -9.35
C LEU A 145 7.48 -6.33 -9.97
N GLY A 146 8.46 -7.22 -10.17
CA GLY A 146 9.78 -6.88 -10.71
C GLY A 146 9.71 -6.32 -12.12
N ALA A 147 8.82 -6.84 -12.96
CA ALA A 147 8.64 -6.41 -14.33
C ALA A 147 8.27 -4.92 -14.43
N GLN A 148 7.34 -4.42 -13.60
CA GLN A 148 7.00 -3.00 -13.60
C GLN A 148 8.11 -2.10 -13.07
N LYS A 149 8.86 -2.58 -12.05
CA LYS A 149 10.02 -1.83 -11.55
C LYS A 149 11.09 -1.72 -12.64
N LEU A 150 11.30 -2.80 -13.39
CA LEU A 150 12.22 -2.86 -14.53
C LEU A 150 11.83 -1.84 -15.61
N ASP A 151 10.55 -1.81 -15.98
CA ASP A 151 10.03 -0.87 -16.97
C ASP A 151 10.14 0.59 -16.53
N LYS A 152 9.81 0.87 -15.25
CA LYS A 152 9.94 2.21 -14.66
C LYS A 152 11.38 2.72 -14.58
N LEU A 153 12.37 1.82 -14.55
CA LEU A 153 13.79 2.15 -14.57
C LEU A 153 14.35 2.19 -15.99
N ASP A 154 13.49 2.05 -17.00
CA ASP A 154 13.85 2.01 -18.42
C ASP A 154 15.01 1.06 -18.70
N MET A 155 14.89 -0.17 -18.15
CA MET A 155 15.91 -1.20 -18.36
C MET A 155 15.96 -1.59 -19.83
N ASN A 156 17.16 -1.53 -20.40
CA ASN A 156 17.43 -1.80 -21.79
C ASN A 156 18.75 -2.60 -21.93
N PRO A 157 19.13 -3.11 -23.11
CA PRO A 157 20.33 -3.92 -23.26
C PRO A 157 21.62 -3.25 -22.77
N ALA A 158 21.74 -1.92 -22.87
CA ALA A 158 22.93 -1.18 -22.46
C ALA A 158 23.13 -1.10 -20.95
N ASN A 159 22.03 -0.94 -20.18
CA ASN A 159 22.07 -0.79 -18.72
C ASN A 159 21.68 -2.07 -17.94
N SER A 160 21.28 -3.12 -18.65
CA SER A 160 20.74 -4.34 -18.05
C SER A 160 21.65 -5.02 -17.03
N LYS A 161 22.97 -5.08 -17.32
CA LYS A 161 23.94 -5.70 -16.41
C LYS A 161 24.06 -4.95 -15.09
N SER A 162 24.13 -3.61 -15.13
CA SER A 162 24.26 -2.78 -13.92
C SER A 162 22.98 -2.79 -13.10
N LEU A 163 21.80 -2.73 -13.73
CA LEU A 163 20.54 -2.78 -13.04
C LEU A 163 20.25 -4.18 -12.46
N ASP A 164 20.59 -5.26 -13.16
CA ASP A 164 20.43 -6.61 -12.62
C ASP A 164 21.41 -6.89 -11.48
N ALA A 165 22.66 -6.42 -11.56
CA ALA A 165 23.61 -6.50 -10.45
C ALA A 165 23.10 -5.79 -9.18
N ARG A 166 22.40 -4.65 -9.35
CA ARG A 166 21.87 -3.85 -8.23
C ARG A 166 20.56 -4.38 -7.67
N PHE A 167 19.61 -4.78 -8.52
CA PHE A 167 18.23 -5.10 -8.13
C PHE A 167 17.87 -6.57 -8.28
N HIS A 168 18.77 -7.41 -8.78
CA HIS A 168 18.59 -8.85 -9.00
C HIS A 168 17.31 -9.21 -9.78
N PHE A 169 17.00 -8.46 -10.86
CA PHE A 169 15.80 -8.67 -11.66
C PHE A 169 15.67 -10.09 -12.20
N SER A 170 16.77 -10.71 -12.64
CA SER A 170 16.77 -12.10 -13.11
C SER A 170 16.28 -13.08 -12.04
N ARG A 171 16.72 -12.91 -10.79
CA ARG A 171 16.29 -13.72 -9.64
C ARG A 171 14.86 -13.39 -9.23
N ARG A 172 14.54 -12.10 -9.12
CA ARG A 172 13.22 -11.61 -8.70
C ARG A 172 12.13 -12.09 -9.64
N ILE A 173 12.31 -11.94 -10.96
CA ILE A 173 11.33 -12.37 -11.96
C ILE A 173 11.21 -13.90 -11.96
N ALA A 174 12.31 -14.64 -11.77
CA ALA A 174 12.25 -16.10 -11.63
C ALA A 174 11.41 -16.51 -10.40
N ALA A 175 11.63 -15.87 -9.26
CA ALA A 175 10.87 -16.11 -8.04
C ALA A 175 9.39 -15.80 -8.21
N GLU A 176 9.04 -14.67 -8.80
CA GLU A 176 7.66 -14.27 -9.11
C GLU A 176 6.98 -15.27 -10.05
N ARG A 177 7.66 -15.70 -11.13
CA ARG A 177 7.17 -16.72 -12.06
C ARG A 177 6.91 -18.07 -11.38
N LEU A 178 7.83 -18.52 -10.52
CA LEU A 178 7.67 -19.73 -9.72
C LEU A 178 6.49 -19.61 -8.76
N SER A 179 6.39 -18.49 -8.05
CA SER A 179 5.29 -18.21 -7.12
C SER A 179 3.94 -18.23 -7.84
N MET A 180 3.84 -17.57 -8.99
CA MET A 180 2.63 -17.55 -9.82
C MET A 180 2.23 -18.96 -10.29
N ARG A 181 3.18 -19.84 -10.61
CA ARG A 181 2.88 -21.22 -10.98
C ARG A 181 2.44 -22.08 -9.81
N GLU A 182 3.16 -21.97 -8.70
CA GLU A 182 3.05 -22.92 -7.59
C GLU A 182 2.01 -22.55 -6.53
N ALA A 183 1.68 -21.26 -6.38
CA ALA A 183 0.64 -20.83 -5.45
C ALA A 183 -0.72 -21.47 -5.78
N SER A 184 -1.52 -21.75 -4.75
CA SER A 184 -2.91 -22.21 -4.91
C SER A 184 -3.77 -21.13 -5.55
N ARG A 185 -3.55 -19.88 -5.14
CA ARG A 185 -4.18 -18.66 -5.68
C ARG A 185 -3.17 -17.51 -5.65
N ILE A 186 -3.32 -16.60 -6.59
CA ILE A 186 -2.63 -15.31 -6.63
C ILE A 186 -3.64 -14.25 -6.17
N ILE A 187 -3.24 -13.45 -5.19
CA ILE A 187 -4.09 -12.40 -4.63
C ILE A 187 -3.64 -11.06 -5.18
N THR A 188 -4.58 -10.30 -5.74
CA THR A 188 -4.39 -8.94 -6.25
C THR A 188 -5.34 -7.98 -5.56
N SER A 189 -4.95 -6.71 -5.46
CA SER A 189 -5.77 -5.68 -4.82
C SER A 189 -6.92 -5.19 -5.71
N THR A 190 -6.73 -5.26 -7.04
CA THR A 190 -7.69 -4.79 -8.05
C THR A 190 -7.69 -5.73 -9.26
N GLY A 191 -8.78 -5.71 -10.02
CA GLY A 191 -8.85 -6.39 -11.32
C GLY A 191 -7.87 -5.77 -12.31
N GLN A 192 -7.67 -4.46 -12.29
CA GLN A 192 -6.68 -3.78 -13.12
C GLN A 192 -5.25 -4.26 -12.81
N GLU A 193 -4.87 -4.38 -11.54
CA GLU A 193 -3.57 -4.96 -11.15
C GLU A 193 -3.39 -6.34 -11.78
N ARG A 194 -4.40 -7.19 -11.65
CA ARG A 194 -4.41 -8.53 -12.25
C ARG A 194 -4.20 -8.49 -13.76
N MET A 195 -5.01 -7.69 -14.47
CA MET A 195 -5.04 -7.70 -15.95
C MET A 195 -3.85 -6.98 -16.58
N GLU A 196 -3.26 -5.98 -15.91
CA GLU A 196 -2.14 -5.22 -16.43
C GLU A 196 -0.78 -5.77 -15.95
N GLN A 197 -0.66 -6.02 -14.64
CA GLN A 197 0.64 -6.34 -14.08
C GLN A 197 1.02 -7.80 -14.28
N TYR A 198 0.09 -8.72 -14.11
CA TYR A 198 0.35 -10.15 -14.28
C TYR A 198 0.28 -10.60 -15.75
N ALA A 199 -0.30 -9.80 -16.64
CA ALA A 199 -0.25 -10.01 -18.09
C ALA A 199 1.09 -9.58 -18.74
N HIS A 200 2.02 -9.03 -17.97
CA HIS A 200 3.31 -8.57 -18.49
C HIS A 200 4.07 -9.72 -19.20
N PRO A 201 4.72 -9.46 -20.37
CA PRO A 201 5.39 -10.50 -21.16
C PRO A 201 6.41 -11.34 -20.41
N LEU A 202 7.07 -10.79 -19.40
CA LEU A 202 8.02 -11.53 -18.54
C LEU A 202 7.32 -12.60 -17.69
N TYR A 203 6.01 -12.54 -17.48
CA TYR A 203 5.23 -13.55 -16.76
C TYR A 203 4.46 -14.50 -17.68
N ALA A 204 4.53 -14.32 -18.99
CA ALA A 204 3.96 -15.24 -19.95
C ALA A 204 4.40 -16.69 -19.67
N SER A 205 3.50 -17.65 -19.82
CA SER A 205 3.69 -19.08 -19.48
C SER A 205 3.88 -19.40 -17.98
N ALA A 206 3.90 -18.40 -17.08
CA ALA A 206 3.85 -18.64 -15.64
C ALA A 206 2.42 -18.61 -15.11
N VAL A 207 1.63 -17.69 -15.61
CA VAL A 207 0.19 -17.54 -15.32
C VAL A 207 -0.50 -16.86 -16.49
N GLU A 208 -1.79 -17.15 -16.68
CA GLU A 208 -2.69 -16.43 -17.58
C GLU A 208 -3.56 -15.48 -16.73
N SER A 209 -3.47 -14.18 -16.97
CA SER A 209 -4.19 -13.17 -16.17
C SER A 209 -5.71 -13.31 -16.23
N GLY A 210 -6.25 -13.91 -17.31
CA GLY A 210 -7.67 -14.22 -17.47
C GLY A 210 -8.16 -15.46 -16.72
N ASP A 211 -7.28 -16.26 -16.13
CA ASP A 211 -7.67 -17.48 -15.42
C ASP A 211 -8.25 -17.18 -14.03
N ASP A 212 -9.58 -17.18 -13.91
CA ASP A 212 -10.29 -16.91 -12.66
C ASP A 212 -10.05 -17.96 -11.57
N GLU A 213 -9.63 -19.16 -11.94
CA GLU A 213 -9.28 -20.19 -10.95
C GLU A 213 -7.91 -19.93 -10.30
N ARG A 214 -7.08 -19.12 -10.91
CA ARG A 214 -5.74 -18.79 -10.40
C ARG A 214 -5.71 -17.51 -9.58
N PHE A 215 -6.65 -16.60 -9.78
CA PHE A 215 -6.68 -15.29 -9.15
C PHE A 215 -7.81 -15.12 -8.15
N ALA A 216 -7.56 -14.29 -7.15
CA ALA A 216 -8.57 -13.72 -6.27
C ALA A 216 -8.29 -12.22 -6.14
N VAL A 217 -9.28 -11.40 -6.50
CA VAL A 217 -9.20 -9.95 -6.28
C VAL A 217 -9.69 -9.68 -4.87
N ILE A 218 -8.78 -9.33 -3.98
CA ILE A 218 -9.04 -9.06 -2.57
C ILE A 218 -8.45 -7.69 -2.22
N PRO A 219 -9.27 -6.64 -2.21
CA PRO A 219 -8.78 -5.30 -1.92
C PRO A 219 -8.30 -5.19 -0.47
N PRO A 220 -7.28 -4.36 -0.19
CA PRO A 220 -6.93 -3.96 1.16
C PRO A 220 -8.06 -3.15 1.80
N GLY A 221 -8.10 -3.15 3.11
CA GLY A 221 -9.11 -2.45 3.89
C GLY A 221 -8.60 -1.15 4.52
N VAL A 222 -9.53 -0.45 5.15
CA VAL A 222 -9.29 0.69 6.05
C VAL A 222 -9.38 0.20 7.48
N ASN A 223 -8.53 0.71 8.34
CA ASN A 223 -8.66 0.52 9.78
C ASN A 223 -9.81 1.40 10.31
N THR A 224 -11.00 0.83 10.39
CA THR A 224 -12.23 1.55 10.80
C THR A 224 -12.23 1.98 12.27
N ARG A 225 -11.30 1.49 13.09
CA ARG A 225 -11.09 1.97 14.47
C ARG A 225 -10.37 3.32 14.50
N ILE A 226 -9.63 3.66 13.45
CA ILE A 226 -8.94 4.95 13.28
C ILE A 226 -9.73 5.85 12.33
N PHE A 227 -9.99 5.34 11.13
CA PHE A 227 -10.70 6.06 10.06
C PHE A 227 -12.17 5.64 10.03
N GLY A 228 -12.98 6.38 10.74
CA GLY A 228 -14.43 6.17 10.85
C GLY A 228 -15.13 7.49 11.18
N ALA A 229 -16.46 7.49 11.15
CA ALA A 229 -17.25 8.68 11.47
C ALA A 229 -17.30 8.99 12.98
N GLU A 230 -17.06 7.97 13.82
CA GLU A 230 -17.09 8.14 15.28
C GLU A 230 -15.83 8.84 15.78
N PRO A 231 -15.96 9.74 16.78
CA PRO A 231 -14.81 10.43 17.36
C PRO A 231 -13.81 9.46 17.96
N GLY A 232 -12.52 9.76 17.76
CA GLY A 232 -11.41 9.04 18.37
C GLY A 232 -10.80 9.78 19.59
N PRO A 233 -9.79 9.21 20.24
CA PRO A 233 -9.26 9.73 21.50
C PRO A 233 -8.58 11.10 21.40
N VAL A 234 -8.20 11.53 20.19
CA VAL A 234 -7.52 12.82 19.94
C VAL A 234 -8.40 13.87 19.29
N ASP A 235 -9.67 13.55 19.00
CA ASP A 235 -10.56 14.43 18.22
C ASP A 235 -10.80 15.78 18.90
N GLU A 236 -11.00 15.80 20.22
CA GLU A 236 -11.22 17.04 20.97
C GLU A 236 -10.01 17.97 20.87
N ALA A 237 -8.80 17.44 21.09
CA ALA A 237 -7.57 18.22 21.01
C ALA A 237 -7.30 18.74 19.59
N VAL A 238 -7.53 17.90 18.57
CA VAL A 238 -7.36 18.28 17.16
C VAL A 238 -8.39 19.33 16.77
N THR A 239 -9.65 19.17 17.18
CA THR A 239 -10.73 20.14 16.94
C THR A 239 -10.40 21.49 17.56
N ALA A 240 -9.95 21.52 18.80
CA ALA A 240 -9.55 22.76 19.48
C ALA A 240 -8.41 23.47 18.74
N SER A 241 -7.35 22.72 18.39
CA SER A 241 -6.20 23.26 17.66
C SER A 241 -6.57 23.80 16.28
N LEU A 242 -7.39 23.08 15.51
CA LEU A 242 -7.81 23.53 14.18
C LEU A 242 -8.76 24.74 14.28
N THR A 243 -9.62 24.78 15.30
CA THR A 243 -10.54 25.91 15.53
C THR A 243 -9.78 27.18 15.87
N GLU A 244 -8.72 27.10 16.65
CA GLU A 244 -7.88 28.24 17.01
C GLU A 244 -7.08 28.78 15.81
N ARG A 245 -6.57 27.86 14.96
CA ARG A 245 -5.61 28.21 13.90
C ARG A 245 -6.24 28.57 12.57
N LEU A 246 -7.40 27.98 12.24
CA LEU A 246 -7.98 28.11 10.91
C LEU A 246 -8.98 29.26 10.85
N PRO A 247 -8.90 30.13 9.81
CA PRO A 247 -9.89 31.16 9.58
C PRO A 247 -11.16 30.58 8.94
N ASP A 248 -12.27 31.30 9.03
CA ASP A 248 -13.51 31.04 8.27
C ASP A 248 -13.98 29.57 8.39
N LEU A 249 -14.25 29.15 9.64
CA LEU A 249 -14.52 27.74 10.00
C LEU A 249 -15.78 27.16 9.33
N GLU A 250 -16.75 27.97 9.02
CA GLU A 250 -18.01 27.53 8.38
C GLU A 250 -17.85 27.21 6.90
N ARG A 251 -16.76 27.68 6.30
CA ARG A 251 -16.50 27.48 4.88
C ARG A 251 -15.87 26.10 4.65
N PRO A 252 -16.38 25.27 3.72
CA PRO A 252 -15.83 23.96 3.45
C PRO A 252 -14.37 24.03 2.95
N ARG A 253 -13.64 22.93 3.12
CA ARG A 253 -12.28 22.77 2.62
C ARG A 253 -12.21 21.74 1.50
N ILE A 254 -11.34 22.04 0.55
CA ILE A 254 -10.83 21.08 -0.44
C ILE A 254 -9.56 20.52 0.17
N VAL A 255 -9.63 19.27 0.65
CA VAL A 255 -8.57 18.61 1.42
C VAL A 255 -7.65 17.85 0.47
N ILE A 256 -6.36 18.18 0.46
CA ILE A 256 -5.33 17.46 -0.25
C ILE A 256 -4.34 16.91 0.78
N SER A 257 -4.32 15.58 0.94
CA SER A 257 -3.42 14.89 1.87
C SER A 257 -2.68 13.77 1.14
N SER A 258 -1.43 14.02 0.80
CA SER A 258 -0.53 13.04 0.21
C SER A 258 0.92 13.43 0.43
N ARG A 259 1.84 12.48 0.24
CA ARG A 259 3.28 12.78 0.28
C ARG A 259 3.65 13.76 -0.84
N LEU A 260 4.67 14.59 -0.60
CA LEU A 260 5.29 15.44 -1.61
C LEU A 260 6.07 14.58 -2.62
N ASP A 261 5.35 14.09 -3.63
CA ASP A 261 5.85 13.26 -4.73
C ASP A 261 5.19 13.75 -6.03
N GLU A 262 5.96 13.96 -7.08
CA GLU A 262 5.46 14.44 -8.39
C GLU A 262 4.30 13.61 -8.92
N LYS A 263 4.33 12.28 -8.67
CA LYS A 263 3.27 11.35 -9.10
C LYS A 263 1.92 11.62 -8.42
N LYS A 264 1.92 12.28 -7.26
CA LYS A 264 0.69 12.68 -6.55
C LYS A 264 0.02 13.88 -7.19
N ASN A 265 0.72 14.58 -8.08
CA ASN A 265 0.19 15.69 -8.89
C ASN A 265 -0.56 16.74 -8.05
N ILE A 266 -0.02 17.06 -6.87
CA ILE A 266 -0.59 18.08 -5.98
C ILE A 266 -0.68 19.41 -6.71
N LEU A 267 0.34 19.74 -7.52
CA LEU A 267 0.38 20.97 -8.33
C LEU A 267 -0.82 21.07 -9.27
N GLY A 268 -1.25 19.96 -9.89
CA GLY A 268 -2.43 19.94 -10.77
C GLY A 268 -3.74 20.27 -10.03
N ALA A 269 -3.92 19.72 -8.82
CA ALA A 269 -5.08 20.04 -7.99
C ALA A 269 -5.04 21.49 -7.46
N VAL A 270 -3.88 21.98 -7.04
CA VAL A 270 -3.70 23.37 -6.61
C VAL A 270 -3.96 24.32 -7.78
N ARG A 271 -3.51 23.98 -9.00
CA ARG A 271 -3.81 24.77 -10.20
C ARG A 271 -5.31 24.82 -10.49
N ALA A 272 -5.99 23.67 -10.43
CA ALA A 272 -7.45 23.60 -10.58
C ALA A 272 -8.19 24.54 -9.61
N TYR A 273 -7.69 24.65 -8.38
CA TYR A 273 -8.22 25.57 -7.38
C TYR A 273 -7.88 27.05 -7.69
N CYS A 274 -6.62 27.34 -7.97
CA CYS A 274 -6.14 28.70 -8.22
C CYS A 274 -6.76 29.32 -9.48
N ASP A 275 -6.97 28.51 -10.53
CA ASP A 275 -7.54 28.98 -11.79
C ASP A 275 -9.08 29.07 -11.76
N SER A 276 -9.76 28.59 -10.69
CA SER A 276 -11.20 28.58 -10.56
C SER A 276 -11.72 29.63 -9.54
N PRO A 277 -12.21 30.78 -9.97
CA PRO A 277 -12.84 31.76 -9.05
C PRO A 277 -14.04 31.17 -8.29
N VAL A 278 -14.78 30.26 -8.94
CA VAL A 278 -15.94 29.58 -8.33
C VAL A 278 -15.52 28.72 -7.14
N LEU A 279 -14.45 27.95 -7.27
CA LEU A 279 -13.94 27.13 -6.15
C LEU A 279 -13.41 28.02 -5.02
N ARG A 280 -12.66 29.07 -5.35
CA ARG A 280 -12.16 30.02 -4.34
C ARG A 280 -13.28 30.75 -3.60
N GLN A 281 -14.41 30.98 -4.26
CA GLN A 281 -15.58 31.57 -3.61
C GLN A 281 -16.31 30.57 -2.69
N ARG A 282 -16.37 29.28 -3.07
CA ARG A 282 -17.16 28.26 -2.37
C ARG A 282 -16.40 27.56 -1.25
N ALA A 283 -15.11 27.38 -1.38
CA ALA A 283 -14.30 26.60 -0.44
C ALA A 283 -12.90 27.22 -0.24
N ARG A 284 -12.22 26.83 0.82
CA ARG A 284 -10.80 27.07 1.04
C ARG A 284 -10.03 25.80 0.68
N LEU A 285 -8.73 25.92 0.42
CA LEU A 285 -7.86 24.78 0.21
C LEU A 285 -7.16 24.39 1.52
N ALA A 286 -7.22 23.12 1.92
CA ALA A 286 -6.44 22.59 3.04
C ALA A 286 -5.35 21.64 2.49
N LEU A 287 -4.11 22.06 2.55
CA LEU A 287 -2.96 21.30 2.08
C LEU A 287 -2.22 20.70 3.28
N TYR A 288 -2.10 19.36 3.28
CA TYR A 288 -1.41 18.63 4.34
C TYR A 288 0.08 18.55 4.07
N LEU A 289 0.87 19.02 5.04
CA LEU A 289 2.33 18.97 5.01
C LEU A 289 2.82 18.42 6.34
N ARG A 290 3.49 17.26 6.31
CA ARG A 290 4.01 16.65 7.52
C ARG A 290 5.20 17.46 8.05
N ASP A 291 5.19 17.72 9.35
CA ASP A 291 6.25 18.43 10.10
C ASP A 291 6.56 19.84 9.58
N VAL A 292 5.62 20.46 8.84
CA VAL A 292 5.71 21.82 8.30
C VAL A 292 4.49 22.61 8.74
N ASN A 293 4.70 23.72 9.48
CA ASN A 293 3.64 24.60 9.92
C ASN A 293 3.50 25.85 9.04
N ASP A 294 4.61 26.46 8.67
CA ASP A 294 4.66 27.52 7.64
C ASP A 294 5.60 27.12 6.52
N PRO A 295 5.06 26.65 5.38
CA PRO A 295 5.90 26.17 4.29
C PRO A 295 6.66 27.28 3.56
N PHE A 296 6.18 28.54 3.60
CA PHE A 296 6.89 29.66 2.97
C PHE A 296 8.19 30.02 3.69
N GLU A 297 8.23 29.80 5.00
CA GLU A 297 9.45 29.99 5.81
C GLU A 297 10.31 28.71 5.87
N GLN A 298 9.68 27.54 5.99
CA GLN A 298 10.32 26.28 6.33
C GLN A 298 10.75 25.44 5.12
N ILE A 299 10.41 25.85 3.88
CA ILE A 299 10.68 25.07 2.67
C ILE A 299 12.18 24.71 2.52
N LYS A 300 13.08 25.55 2.99
CA LYS A 300 14.53 25.31 2.92
C LYS A 300 15.00 24.14 3.79
N ASN A 301 14.18 23.76 4.79
CA ASN A 301 14.48 22.68 5.73
C ASN A 301 14.06 21.30 5.18
N LEU A 302 13.28 21.27 4.11
CA LEU A 302 12.80 20.03 3.49
C LEU A 302 13.89 19.32 2.70
N PRO A 303 13.83 17.98 2.61
CA PRO A 303 14.67 17.21 1.69
C PRO A 303 14.56 17.74 0.25
N PRO A 304 15.66 17.69 -0.54
CA PRO A 304 15.67 18.24 -1.90
C PRO A 304 14.53 17.73 -2.81
N GLY A 305 14.17 16.44 -2.70
CA GLY A 305 13.08 15.85 -3.47
C GLY A 305 11.70 16.41 -3.10
N GLU A 306 11.42 16.62 -1.82
CA GLU A 306 10.16 17.22 -1.37
C GLU A 306 10.10 18.70 -1.70
N ARG A 307 11.23 19.41 -1.56
CA ARG A 307 11.35 20.81 -1.92
C ARG A 307 11.02 21.05 -3.39
N SER A 308 11.58 20.24 -4.30
CA SER A 308 11.32 20.36 -5.73
C SER A 308 9.84 20.23 -6.11
N VAL A 309 9.06 19.49 -5.32
CA VAL A 309 7.60 19.36 -5.49
C VAL A 309 6.86 20.55 -4.88
N LEU A 310 7.28 21.01 -3.70
CA LEU A 310 6.55 22.05 -2.96
C LEU A 310 6.80 23.47 -3.51
N GLU A 311 8.02 23.79 -3.97
CA GLU A 311 8.35 25.13 -4.50
C GLU A 311 7.41 25.61 -5.61
N PRO A 312 7.12 24.83 -6.68
CA PRO A 312 6.17 25.24 -7.70
C PRO A 312 4.75 25.47 -7.18
N ILE A 313 4.35 24.69 -6.17
CA ILE A 313 3.03 24.79 -5.54
C ILE A 313 2.91 26.13 -4.80
N LEU A 314 3.90 26.46 -3.95
CA LEU A 314 3.91 27.73 -3.21
C LEU A 314 3.99 28.95 -4.14
N HIS A 315 4.81 28.86 -5.20
CA HIS A 315 4.89 29.91 -6.20
C HIS A 315 3.55 30.14 -6.91
N LEU A 316 2.83 29.05 -7.25
CA LEU A 316 1.49 29.16 -7.86
C LEU A 316 0.49 29.79 -6.91
N ILE A 317 0.47 29.38 -5.64
CA ILE A 317 -0.42 29.94 -4.61
C ILE A 317 -0.19 31.44 -4.45
N ASP A 318 1.08 31.88 -4.40
CA ASP A 318 1.44 33.27 -4.23
C ASP A 318 1.11 34.11 -5.47
N SER A 319 1.55 33.68 -6.66
CA SER A 319 1.34 34.38 -7.92
C SER A 319 -0.12 34.50 -8.35
N SER A 320 -0.97 33.56 -7.94
CA SER A 320 -2.43 33.58 -8.20
C SER A 320 -3.21 34.44 -7.18
N GLY A 321 -2.55 34.97 -6.16
CA GLY A 321 -3.22 35.70 -5.05
C GLY A 321 -4.09 34.80 -4.15
N ALA A 322 -3.85 33.48 -4.19
CA ALA A 322 -4.65 32.51 -3.42
C ALA A 322 -4.15 32.30 -1.99
N ARG A 323 -3.03 32.90 -1.58
CA ARG A 323 -2.37 32.64 -0.28
C ARG A 323 -3.33 32.76 0.93
N SER A 324 -4.20 33.78 0.96
CA SER A 324 -5.17 33.96 2.03
C SER A 324 -6.32 32.95 2.06
N TYR A 325 -6.43 32.09 1.04
CA TYR A 325 -7.46 31.06 0.89
C TYR A 325 -6.91 29.64 1.07
N VAL A 326 -5.64 29.51 1.41
CA VAL A 326 -4.98 28.20 1.61
C VAL A 326 -4.61 28.06 3.07
N ASP A 327 -5.02 26.92 3.65
CA ASP A 327 -4.70 26.52 5.01
C ASP A 327 -3.67 25.37 4.94
N PHE A 328 -2.64 25.41 5.79
CA PHE A 328 -1.66 24.32 5.91
C PHE A 328 -1.93 23.52 7.17
N VAL A 329 -2.04 22.21 7.02
CA VAL A 329 -2.39 21.28 8.10
C VAL A 329 -1.25 20.30 8.33
N ASN A 330 -0.79 20.21 9.57
CA ASN A 330 0.21 19.24 9.98
C ASN A 330 -0.46 18.05 10.68
N ALA A 331 -0.35 16.85 10.12
CA ALA A 331 -0.86 15.63 10.73
C ALA A 331 0.32 14.67 11.01
N THR A 332 0.65 14.52 12.27
CA THR A 332 1.83 13.76 12.74
C THR A 332 1.57 12.27 12.95
N SER A 333 0.29 11.86 12.99
CA SER A 333 -0.12 10.45 13.16
C SER A 333 -1.42 10.15 12.40
N GLN A 334 -1.72 8.87 12.23
CA GLN A 334 -3.00 8.43 11.63
C GLN A 334 -4.21 8.89 12.45
N GLN A 335 -4.12 8.92 13.78
CA GLN A 335 -5.19 9.41 14.65
C GLN A 335 -5.45 10.90 14.44
N VAL A 336 -4.38 11.72 14.36
CA VAL A 336 -4.50 13.15 14.09
C VAL A 336 -5.06 13.39 12.69
N LEU A 337 -4.62 12.61 11.70
CA LEU A 337 -5.12 12.67 10.33
C LEU A 337 -6.64 12.35 10.28
N ALA A 338 -7.06 11.26 10.90
CA ALA A 338 -8.46 10.85 10.93
C ALA A 338 -9.34 11.87 11.67
N ALA A 339 -8.88 12.41 12.82
CA ALA A 339 -9.56 13.45 13.56
C ALA A 339 -9.75 14.72 12.71
N SER A 340 -8.70 15.11 11.97
CA SER A 340 -8.78 16.28 11.08
C SER A 340 -9.72 16.02 9.89
N TYR A 341 -9.80 14.82 9.36
CA TYR A 341 -10.78 14.46 8.31
C TYR A 341 -12.20 14.56 8.84
N ARG A 342 -12.51 14.06 10.06
CA ARG A 342 -13.82 14.21 10.71
C ARG A 342 -14.17 15.68 10.96
N PHE A 343 -13.18 16.48 11.41
CA PHE A 343 -13.36 17.93 11.59
C PHE A 343 -13.80 18.61 10.30
N PHE A 344 -13.16 18.29 9.17
CA PHE A 344 -13.52 18.85 7.86
C PHE A 344 -14.81 18.24 7.30
N ALA A 345 -15.09 16.97 7.55
CA ALA A 345 -16.32 16.31 7.12
C ALA A 345 -17.57 16.98 7.73
N GLN A 346 -17.51 17.36 9.00
CA GLN A 346 -18.58 18.12 9.68
C GLN A 346 -18.84 19.49 9.05
N ARG A 347 -17.95 19.98 8.19
CA ARG A 347 -18.01 21.27 7.48
C ARG A 347 -18.18 21.10 5.97
N ALA A 348 -18.86 20.04 5.59
CA ALA A 348 -19.21 19.72 4.20
C ALA A 348 -18.00 19.78 3.22
N SER A 349 -16.83 19.37 3.67
CA SER A 349 -15.58 19.43 2.93
C SER A 349 -15.41 18.20 2.00
N VAL A 350 -14.49 18.31 1.03
CA VAL A 350 -14.22 17.26 0.06
C VAL A 350 -12.73 16.87 0.08
N PHE A 351 -12.43 15.61 -0.11
CA PHE A 351 -11.08 15.11 -0.26
C PHE A 351 -10.71 14.96 -1.74
N VAL A 352 -9.49 15.33 -2.12
CA VAL A 352 -9.01 15.26 -3.51
C VAL A 352 -7.73 14.45 -3.61
N LEU A 353 -7.75 13.42 -4.47
CA LEU A 353 -6.59 12.64 -4.89
C LEU A 353 -6.38 12.82 -6.39
N SER A 354 -5.42 13.64 -6.78
CA SER A 354 -5.11 13.97 -8.19
C SER A 354 -3.92 13.21 -8.77
N SER A 355 -3.51 12.09 -8.14
CA SER A 355 -2.35 11.29 -8.59
C SER A 355 -2.43 10.98 -10.09
N LEU A 356 -1.30 11.08 -10.80
CA LEU A 356 -1.22 10.69 -12.21
C LEU A 356 -1.57 9.21 -12.43
N TYR A 357 -1.21 8.39 -11.45
CA TYR A 357 -1.61 6.98 -11.33
C TYR A 357 -1.60 6.57 -9.85
N GLU A 358 -2.65 5.93 -9.39
CA GLU A 358 -2.78 5.43 -8.02
C GLU A 358 -3.02 3.92 -8.04
N PRO A 359 -2.08 3.09 -7.56
CA PRO A 359 -2.20 1.63 -7.65
C PRO A 359 -3.46 1.07 -6.99
N PHE A 360 -3.82 1.57 -5.80
CA PHE A 360 -5.06 1.20 -5.11
C PHE A 360 -5.85 2.44 -4.69
N GLY A 361 -5.36 3.23 -3.73
CA GLY A 361 -6.04 4.42 -3.22
C GLY A 361 -6.57 4.26 -1.80
N LEU A 362 -5.71 3.93 -0.83
CA LEU A 362 -6.10 3.91 0.59
C LEU A 362 -6.55 5.28 1.09
N ALA A 363 -5.81 6.35 0.77
CA ALA A 363 -6.12 7.69 1.27
C ALA A 363 -7.55 8.18 0.95
N PRO A 364 -8.10 8.01 -0.27
CA PRO A 364 -9.49 8.39 -0.55
C PRO A 364 -10.53 7.54 0.20
N ILE A 365 -10.28 6.24 0.43
CA ILE A 365 -11.22 5.43 1.22
C ILE A 365 -11.10 5.72 2.73
N GLU A 366 -9.93 6.07 3.24
CA GLU A 366 -9.73 6.57 4.62
C GLU A 366 -10.47 7.89 4.84
N ALA A 367 -10.33 8.84 3.92
CA ALA A 367 -11.04 10.11 3.96
C ALA A 367 -12.57 9.94 3.86
N GLY A 368 -13.03 9.08 2.96
CA GLY A 368 -14.43 8.71 2.80
C GLY A 368 -15.02 8.02 4.03
N ALA A 369 -14.26 7.13 4.68
CA ALA A 369 -14.66 6.49 5.94
C ALA A 369 -14.91 7.52 7.05
N CYS A 370 -14.12 8.60 7.09
CA CYS A 370 -14.29 9.71 8.03
C CYS A 370 -15.44 10.68 7.66
N GLY A 371 -16.08 10.52 6.49
CA GLY A 371 -17.24 11.31 6.07
C GLY A 371 -16.96 12.43 5.07
N LEU A 372 -15.76 12.48 4.47
CA LEU A 372 -15.48 13.39 3.37
C LEU A 372 -16.05 12.84 2.06
N ALA A 373 -16.65 13.67 1.22
CA ALA A 373 -16.88 13.35 -0.17
C ALA A 373 -15.55 13.26 -0.90
N VAL A 374 -15.43 12.35 -1.89
CA VAL A 374 -14.15 12.03 -2.53
C VAL A 374 -14.16 12.41 -4.01
N VAL A 375 -13.10 13.10 -4.42
CA VAL A 375 -12.71 13.30 -5.82
C VAL A 375 -11.37 12.60 -6.03
N ALA A 376 -11.32 11.66 -6.96
CA ALA A 376 -10.12 10.86 -7.18
C ALA A 376 -9.77 10.73 -8.66
N THR A 377 -8.49 10.47 -8.92
CA THR A 377 -8.01 10.14 -10.27
C THR A 377 -8.76 8.93 -10.85
N ARG A 378 -9.05 8.98 -12.16
CA ARG A 378 -9.57 7.81 -12.89
C ARG A 378 -8.51 6.78 -13.25
N ASN A 379 -7.23 7.01 -12.93
CA ASN A 379 -6.11 6.17 -13.32
C ASN A 379 -5.69 5.25 -12.17
N GLY A 380 -5.87 3.95 -12.35
CA GLY A 380 -5.53 2.92 -11.37
C GLY A 380 -6.72 2.50 -10.50
N GLY A 381 -6.44 2.02 -9.28
CA GLY A 381 -7.41 1.46 -8.34
C GLY A 381 -8.66 2.31 -8.07
N PRO A 382 -8.57 3.65 -7.98
CA PRO A 382 -9.76 4.48 -7.79
C PRO A 382 -10.85 4.29 -8.87
N SER A 383 -10.47 3.93 -10.11
CA SER A 383 -11.44 3.63 -11.17
C SER A 383 -12.36 2.45 -10.82
N GLU A 384 -11.86 1.45 -10.10
CA GLU A 384 -12.65 0.31 -9.63
C GLU A 384 -13.37 0.63 -8.31
N ILE A 385 -12.71 1.33 -7.40
CA ILE A 385 -13.29 1.70 -6.09
C ILE A 385 -14.55 2.54 -6.27
N PHE A 386 -14.50 3.53 -7.14
CA PHE A 386 -15.58 4.51 -7.37
C PHE A 386 -16.40 4.24 -8.64
N ALA A 387 -16.31 3.03 -9.24
CA ALA A 387 -17.10 2.64 -10.40
C ALA A 387 -18.62 2.70 -10.18
N ASP A 388 -19.06 2.57 -8.92
CA ASP A 388 -20.45 2.66 -8.48
C ASP A 388 -20.95 4.10 -8.31
N GLY A 389 -20.12 5.09 -8.58
CA GLY A 389 -20.44 6.51 -8.39
C GLY A 389 -20.42 7.00 -6.94
N SER A 390 -19.83 6.22 -6.01
CA SER A 390 -19.64 6.64 -4.60
C SER A 390 -18.61 7.77 -4.43
N GLY A 391 -17.83 8.07 -5.47
CA GLY A 391 -16.92 9.21 -5.56
C GLY A 391 -16.90 9.79 -6.96
N VAL A 392 -16.24 10.93 -7.13
CA VAL A 392 -16.10 11.62 -8.42
C VAL A 392 -14.75 11.26 -9.04
N LEU A 393 -14.77 10.61 -10.21
CA LEU A 393 -13.55 10.31 -10.97
C LEU A 393 -13.21 11.45 -11.93
N VAL A 394 -11.92 11.85 -11.95
CA VAL A 394 -11.41 12.96 -12.77
C VAL A 394 -10.17 12.57 -13.55
N ASP A 395 -9.93 13.26 -14.66
CA ASP A 395 -8.66 13.18 -15.40
C ASP A 395 -7.58 13.98 -14.64
N PRO A 396 -6.54 13.36 -14.10
CA PRO A 396 -5.52 14.07 -13.33
C PRO A 396 -4.64 14.99 -14.20
N ALA A 397 -4.58 14.76 -15.52
CA ALA A 397 -3.83 15.59 -16.45
C ALA A 397 -4.57 16.89 -16.84
N ASN A 398 -5.85 17.01 -16.48
CA ASN A 398 -6.69 18.14 -16.84
C ASN A 398 -7.17 18.92 -15.61
N PRO A 399 -6.54 20.06 -15.26
CA PRO A 399 -6.95 20.88 -14.12
C PRO A 399 -8.41 21.36 -14.17
N ALA A 400 -8.96 21.61 -15.36
CA ALA A 400 -10.38 22.00 -15.49
C ALA A 400 -11.31 20.84 -15.09
N ALA A 401 -11.01 19.60 -15.52
CA ALA A 401 -11.76 18.42 -15.10
C ALA A 401 -11.67 18.17 -13.58
N ILE A 402 -10.50 18.43 -12.97
CA ILE A 402 -10.34 18.37 -11.51
C ILE A 402 -11.24 19.42 -10.85
N ALA A 403 -11.24 20.67 -11.33
CA ALA A 403 -12.08 21.74 -10.79
C ALA A 403 -13.59 21.44 -10.89
N GLU A 404 -14.05 20.93 -12.04
CA GLU A 404 -15.44 20.49 -12.24
C GLU A 404 -15.82 19.35 -11.29
N GLY A 405 -14.93 18.34 -11.13
CA GLY A 405 -15.14 17.24 -10.20
C GLY A 405 -15.27 17.71 -8.75
N ILE A 406 -14.42 18.65 -8.33
CA ILE A 406 -14.50 19.26 -7.00
C ILE A 406 -15.81 20.05 -6.83
N ALA A 407 -16.18 20.86 -7.82
CA ALA A 407 -17.43 21.64 -7.77
C ALA A 407 -18.67 20.76 -7.65
N ARG A 408 -18.69 19.62 -8.37
CA ARG A 408 -19.75 18.60 -8.29
C ARG A 408 -19.78 17.94 -6.91
N ALA A 409 -18.65 17.52 -6.38
CA ALA A 409 -18.58 16.89 -5.06
C ALA A 409 -18.99 17.85 -3.93
N LEU A 410 -18.66 19.15 -4.04
CA LEU A 410 -19.11 20.19 -3.10
C LEU A 410 -20.60 20.47 -3.19
N ALA A 411 -21.22 20.32 -4.37
CA ALA A 411 -22.66 20.56 -4.56
C ALA A 411 -23.52 19.49 -3.87
N ASP A 412 -23.07 18.22 -3.97
CA ASP A 412 -23.81 17.06 -3.45
C ASP A 412 -23.01 16.33 -2.37
N GLN A 413 -22.30 17.08 -1.51
CA GLN A 413 -21.32 16.54 -0.56
C GLN A 413 -21.92 15.48 0.35
N GLY A 414 -23.10 15.71 0.91
CA GLY A 414 -23.74 14.76 1.82
C GLY A 414 -24.06 13.41 1.19
N ASP A 415 -24.52 13.42 -0.06
CA ASP A 415 -24.83 12.20 -0.81
C ASP A 415 -23.56 11.41 -1.17
N TYR A 416 -22.51 12.08 -1.65
CA TYR A 416 -21.22 11.43 -1.90
C TYR A 416 -20.58 10.89 -0.61
N ALA A 417 -20.62 11.64 0.47
CA ALA A 417 -20.08 11.21 1.76
C ALA A 417 -20.80 9.97 2.30
N GLU A 418 -22.11 9.87 2.17
CA GLU A 418 -22.88 8.72 2.61
C GLU A 418 -22.58 7.50 1.72
N ARG A 419 -22.60 7.66 0.39
CA ARG A 419 -22.31 6.58 -0.56
C ARG A 419 -20.92 5.98 -0.34
N ILE A 420 -19.87 6.83 -0.18
CA ILE A 420 -18.52 6.32 0.06
C ILE A 420 -18.39 5.62 1.42
N ARG A 421 -19.05 6.11 2.48
CA ARG A 421 -19.06 5.41 3.77
C ARG A 421 -19.67 4.04 3.68
N GLN A 422 -20.81 3.90 2.99
CA GLN A 422 -21.46 2.61 2.75
C GLN A 422 -20.55 1.68 1.94
N ARG A 423 -19.91 2.18 0.88
CA ARG A 423 -18.97 1.44 0.04
C ARG A 423 -17.78 0.93 0.84
N VAL A 424 -17.18 1.78 1.71
CA VAL A 424 -16.07 1.37 2.58
C VAL A 424 -16.51 0.27 3.54
N ARG A 425 -17.63 0.46 4.25
CA ARG A 425 -18.14 -0.53 5.23
C ARG A 425 -18.46 -1.87 4.61
N SER A 426 -18.99 -1.89 3.39
CA SER A 426 -19.38 -3.12 2.70
C SER A 426 -18.20 -3.88 2.08
N THR A 427 -17.13 -3.19 1.68
CA THR A 427 -16.11 -3.78 0.81
C THR A 427 -14.68 -3.55 1.27
N TYR A 428 -14.35 -2.35 1.78
CA TYR A 428 -12.97 -1.92 2.01
C TYR A 428 -12.63 -1.83 3.50
N THR A 429 -12.94 -2.87 4.27
CA THR A 429 -12.48 -3.03 5.65
C THR A 429 -11.51 -4.20 5.76
N TRP A 430 -10.60 -4.16 6.71
CA TRP A 430 -9.68 -5.27 6.95
C TRP A 430 -10.38 -6.55 7.33
N GLU A 431 -11.54 -6.47 7.97
CA GLU A 431 -12.39 -7.61 8.27
C GLU A 431 -12.88 -8.29 6.98
N ARG A 432 -13.36 -7.51 6.00
CA ARG A 432 -13.76 -8.04 4.68
C ARG A 432 -12.59 -8.62 3.90
N THR A 433 -11.43 -7.96 3.96
CA THR A 433 -10.19 -8.50 3.40
C THR A 433 -9.87 -9.86 4.01
N ALA A 434 -9.90 -9.98 5.34
CA ALA A 434 -9.60 -11.22 6.07
C ALA A 434 -10.62 -12.34 5.78
N GLU A 435 -11.92 -12.04 5.74
CA GLU A 435 -12.96 -12.99 5.35
C GLU A 435 -12.69 -13.57 3.95
N SER A 436 -12.34 -12.71 2.99
CA SER A 436 -12.01 -13.12 1.62
C SER A 436 -10.72 -13.96 1.57
N TYR A 437 -9.69 -13.57 2.34
CA TYR A 437 -8.46 -14.37 2.48
C TYR A 437 -8.75 -15.75 3.04
N LEU A 438 -9.55 -15.83 4.09
CA LEU A 438 -9.92 -17.09 4.74
C LEU A 438 -10.62 -18.02 3.76
N ALA A 439 -11.59 -17.51 3.00
CA ALA A 439 -12.29 -18.31 1.98
C ALA A 439 -11.33 -18.88 0.92
N VAL A 440 -10.38 -18.08 0.46
CA VAL A 440 -9.35 -18.50 -0.52
C VAL A 440 -8.42 -19.54 0.09
N ILE A 441 -7.98 -19.37 1.33
CA ILE A 441 -7.10 -20.30 2.04
C ILE A 441 -7.82 -21.64 2.27
N GLU A 442 -9.06 -21.62 2.71
CA GLU A 442 -9.85 -22.84 2.91
C GLU A 442 -10.07 -23.62 1.60
N ALA A 443 -10.31 -22.91 0.49
CA ALA A 443 -10.39 -23.55 -0.83
C ALA A 443 -9.04 -24.13 -1.25
N GLY A 444 -7.93 -23.41 -1.00
CA GLY A 444 -6.57 -23.87 -1.32
C GLY A 444 -6.14 -25.12 -0.54
N ARG A 445 -6.56 -25.25 0.72
CA ARG A 445 -6.28 -26.42 1.57
C ARG A 445 -6.93 -27.71 1.06
N ARG A 446 -8.06 -27.62 0.38
CA ARG A 446 -8.79 -28.79 -0.15
C ARG A 446 -8.16 -29.37 -1.41
N ASN A 447 -7.33 -28.59 -2.10
CA ASN A 447 -6.68 -29.03 -3.32
C ASN A 447 -5.33 -29.67 -3.00
N THR A 448 -5.05 -30.86 -3.55
CA THR A 448 -3.77 -31.54 -3.40
C THR A 448 -2.62 -30.71 -3.99
N ASN A 449 -1.59 -30.51 -3.20
CA ASN A 449 -0.51 -29.59 -3.51
C ASN A 449 0.68 -30.27 -4.20
N THR A 450 0.47 -30.84 -5.38
CA THR A 450 1.61 -31.31 -6.20
C THR A 450 2.37 -30.13 -6.81
N MET A 451 3.70 -30.26 -6.85
CA MET A 451 4.55 -29.29 -7.56
C MET A 451 4.24 -29.30 -9.06
N ARG A 452 4.16 -28.11 -9.65
CA ARG A 452 3.95 -27.92 -11.10
C ARG A 452 5.26 -27.63 -11.85
N SER A 453 6.32 -27.31 -11.11
CA SER A 453 7.64 -26.98 -11.66
C SER A 453 8.65 -28.09 -11.41
N ASN A 454 9.38 -28.48 -12.44
CA ASN A 454 10.46 -29.48 -12.34
C ASN A 454 11.75 -28.88 -11.74
N SER A 455 11.90 -27.55 -11.75
CA SER A 455 13.04 -26.82 -11.21
C SER A 455 12.57 -25.56 -10.49
N ILE A 456 13.23 -25.24 -9.37
CA ILE A 456 13.01 -24.02 -8.58
C ILE A 456 14.26 -23.12 -8.60
N GLU A 457 15.05 -23.17 -9.65
CA GLU A 457 16.18 -22.27 -9.85
C GLU A 457 15.73 -20.82 -10.05
N LEU A 458 16.48 -19.90 -9.44
CA LEU A 458 16.23 -18.47 -9.51
C LEU A 458 17.03 -17.82 -10.65
N ASP A 459 16.72 -18.22 -11.89
CA ASP A 459 17.29 -17.57 -13.07
C ASP A 459 16.26 -17.37 -14.19
N ALA A 460 15.97 -16.11 -14.48
CA ALA A 460 15.16 -15.67 -15.61
C ALA A 460 15.98 -14.88 -16.64
N SER A 461 17.30 -15.04 -16.67
CA SER A 461 18.19 -14.28 -17.57
C SER A 461 17.82 -14.45 -19.04
N VAL A 462 17.38 -15.64 -19.45
CA VAL A 462 16.96 -15.92 -20.84
C VAL A 462 15.69 -15.14 -21.18
N GLN A 463 14.69 -15.18 -20.30
CA GLN A 463 13.43 -14.44 -20.48
C GLN A 463 13.68 -12.94 -20.52
N LEU A 464 14.52 -12.45 -19.62
CA LEU A 464 14.89 -11.04 -19.52
C LEU A 464 15.59 -10.56 -20.81
N LYS A 465 16.59 -11.31 -21.30
CA LYS A 465 17.28 -10.96 -22.56
C LYS A 465 16.33 -10.93 -23.76
N ARG A 466 15.43 -11.91 -23.88
CA ARG A 466 14.42 -11.93 -24.96
C ARG A 466 13.45 -10.76 -24.88
N TYR A 467 13.03 -10.39 -23.67
CA TYR A 467 12.15 -9.24 -23.46
C TYR A 467 12.81 -7.92 -23.87
N LEU A 468 14.06 -7.70 -23.41
CA LEU A 468 14.82 -6.48 -23.73
C LEU A 468 15.15 -6.35 -25.23
N ALA A 469 15.43 -7.45 -25.91
CA ALA A 469 15.67 -7.44 -27.35
C ALA A 469 14.44 -6.95 -28.14
N ARG A 470 13.24 -7.38 -27.75
CA ARG A 470 11.98 -6.93 -28.41
C ARG A 470 11.59 -5.48 -28.13
N ARG A 471 12.09 -4.89 -27.03
CA ARG A 471 11.86 -3.46 -26.75
C ARG A 471 12.78 -2.52 -27.56
N GLY A 472 13.86 -3.04 -28.09
CA GLY A 472 14.83 -2.27 -28.91
C GLY A 472 14.51 -2.29 -30.39
N GLU A 473 13.54 -3.11 -30.83
CA GLU A 473 12.93 -3.12 -32.16
C GLU A 473 11.72 -2.16 -32.20
#